data_658870c29fc9d51891e30f89664ca91a
#
_entry.id   658870c29fc9d51891e30f89664ca91a
#
_cell.length_a   1.000
_cell.length_b   1.000
_cell.length_c   1.000
_cell.angle_alpha   90.00
_cell.angle_beta   90.00
_cell.angle_gamma   90.00
#
_symmetry.space_group_name_H-M   'P 1'
#
loop_
_entity.id
_entity.type
_entity.pdbx_description
1 polymer ?
#
loop_
_entity_poly.entity_id
_entity_poly.type
_entity_poly.pdbx_seq_one_letter_code
_entity_poly.pdbx_strand_id
1 'polypeptide(L)'
;MQSEVVVGGRKWLRIPFRTRLILRGDDLEDALAEGLREAGLTPERNDILFVSEKAVGASQGRYLLLDEGEIRPGRLAVFLSRHVTRTPAGIGLGMPETMECAIRECGALRIILAAAVGALGKLLGRRGDFYRVAGPKARSIDGPTPGTIPPFNRAVSLAPSNPAGVAEKLAERFHCRAAIVDINDLGGNILGTWPGDMDGDGLIEILSDNPLGQGVQQTPAGILRPTG
;
A
#
# COMPACT_ATOMS: atom_id res chain seq x y z
N MET A 1 -16.30 3.41 10.91
CA MET A 1 -16.72 4.31 12.02
C MET A 1 -16.16 5.70 11.70
N GLN A 2 -16.98 6.73 11.68
CA GLN A 2 -16.51 8.09 11.44
C GLN A 2 -15.71 8.60 12.66
N SER A 3 -14.65 9.36 12.41
CA SER A 3 -13.85 9.98 13.47
C SER A 3 -13.34 11.35 13.05
N GLU A 4 -13.12 12.23 14.03
CA GLU A 4 -12.59 13.57 13.80
C GLU A 4 -11.14 13.66 14.28
N VAL A 5 -10.35 14.47 13.58
CA VAL A 5 -8.97 14.80 13.98
C VAL A 5 -8.70 16.26 13.68
N VAL A 6 -7.82 16.89 14.48
CA VAL A 6 -7.36 18.27 14.25
C VAL A 6 -5.88 18.22 13.90
N VAL A 7 -5.52 18.66 12.71
CA VAL A 7 -4.14 18.72 12.22
C VAL A 7 -3.89 20.09 11.61
N GLY A 8 -2.79 20.72 11.98
CA GLY A 8 -2.46 22.07 11.53
C GLY A 8 -3.51 23.13 11.88
N GLY A 9 -4.26 22.96 12.99
CA GLY A 9 -5.35 23.85 13.39
C GLY A 9 -6.63 23.68 12.57
N ARG A 10 -6.68 22.75 11.63
CA ARG A 10 -7.85 22.44 10.79
C ARG A 10 -8.51 21.14 11.24
N LYS A 11 -9.82 21.12 11.29
CA LYS A 11 -10.60 19.95 11.68
C LYS A 11 -10.94 19.12 10.45
N TRP A 12 -10.78 17.79 10.58
CA TRP A 12 -11.04 16.83 9.51
C TRP A 12 -11.96 15.73 9.99
N LEU A 13 -12.99 15.44 9.23
CA LEU A 13 -13.85 14.28 9.41
C LEU A 13 -13.31 13.16 8.52
N ARG A 14 -13.00 12.02 9.13
CA ARG A 14 -12.53 10.81 8.45
C ARG A 14 -13.68 9.82 8.35
N ILE A 15 -14.01 9.40 7.13
CA ILE A 15 -15.17 8.57 6.84
C ILE A 15 -14.72 7.36 6.03
N PRO A 16 -14.14 6.32 6.65
CA PRO A 16 -13.85 5.08 5.95
C PRO A 16 -15.15 4.40 5.53
N PHE A 17 -15.17 3.78 4.35
CA PHE A 17 -16.31 3.05 3.85
C PHE A 17 -15.92 1.68 3.32
N ARG A 18 -16.88 0.77 3.35
CA ARG A 18 -16.71 -0.60 2.84
C ARG A 18 -16.88 -0.64 1.32
N THR A 19 -16.19 -1.60 0.71
CA THR A 19 -16.45 -2.00 -0.68
C THR A 19 -16.67 -3.50 -0.74
N ARG A 20 -17.12 -4.00 -1.88
CA ARG A 20 -16.93 -5.41 -2.19
C ARG A 20 -15.44 -5.75 -2.22
N LEU A 21 -15.11 -7.03 -2.11
CA LEU A 21 -13.73 -7.48 -2.24
C LEU A 21 -13.22 -7.13 -3.65
N ILE A 22 -12.09 -6.43 -3.72
CA ILE A 22 -11.47 -6.00 -4.98
C ILE A 22 -10.43 -7.06 -5.36
N LEU A 23 -10.59 -7.65 -6.52
CA LEU A 23 -9.73 -8.71 -7.05
C LEU A 23 -9.14 -8.31 -8.41
N ARG A 24 -8.27 -9.16 -8.93
CA ARG A 24 -7.67 -9.02 -10.26
C ARG A 24 -8.76 -8.92 -11.35
N GLY A 25 -8.70 -7.84 -12.11
CA GLY A 25 -9.65 -7.58 -13.20
C GLY A 25 -10.91 -6.82 -12.79
N ASP A 26 -11.07 -6.54 -11.49
CA ASP A 26 -12.14 -5.63 -11.04
C ASP A 26 -11.82 -4.19 -11.42
N ASP A 27 -12.85 -3.45 -11.81
CA ASP A 27 -12.77 -2.02 -11.95
C ASP A 27 -12.78 -1.36 -10.57
N LEU A 28 -11.69 -0.65 -10.25
CA LEU A 28 -11.53 0.04 -8.96
C LEU A 28 -12.56 1.15 -8.78
N GLU A 29 -12.80 1.92 -9.85
CA GLU A 29 -13.71 3.07 -9.81
C GLU A 29 -15.14 2.62 -9.53
N ASP A 30 -15.56 1.53 -10.18
CA ASP A 30 -16.89 0.95 -9.98
C ASP A 30 -17.04 0.35 -8.58
N ALA A 31 -16.03 -0.34 -8.06
CA ALA A 31 -16.06 -0.88 -6.71
C ALA A 31 -16.15 0.23 -5.63
N LEU A 32 -15.44 1.34 -5.85
CA LEU A 32 -15.50 2.50 -4.96
C LEU A 32 -16.85 3.24 -5.08
N ALA A 33 -17.39 3.39 -6.30
CA ALA A 33 -18.71 4.00 -6.54
C ALA A 33 -19.84 3.22 -5.85
N GLU A 34 -19.76 1.89 -5.93
CA GLU A 34 -20.69 1.00 -5.23
C GLU A 34 -20.59 1.17 -3.71
N GLY A 35 -19.38 1.14 -3.14
CA GLY A 35 -19.16 1.32 -1.71
C GLY A 35 -19.62 2.69 -1.20
N LEU A 36 -19.38 3.77 -1.95
CA LEU A 36 -19.89 5.12 -1.62
C LEU A 36 -21.40 5.15 -1.60
N ARG A 37 -22.06 4.57 -2.61
CA ARG A 37 -23.52 4.48 -2.70
C ARG A 37 -24.12 3.71 -1.51
N GLU A 38 -23.54 2.55 -1.16
CA GLU A 38 -23.99 1.73 -0.04
C GLU A 38 -23.80 2.43 1.31
N ALA A 39 -22.74 3.23 1.43
CA ALA A 39 -22.50 4.05 2.61
C ALA A 39 -23.34 5.34 2.67
N GLY A 40 -24.12 5.65 1.63
CA GLY A 40 -24.88 6.91 1.54
C GLY A 40 -23.97 8.14 1.47
N LEU A 41 -22.75 7.99 0.92
CA LEU A 41 -21.74 9.05 0.84
C LEU A 41 -21.67 9.62 -0.57
N THR A 42 -21.69 10.95 -0.64
CA THR A 42 -21.41 11.70 -1.87
C THR A 42 -20.15 12.54 -1.64
N PRO A 43 -19.07 12.29 -2.41
CA PRO A 43 -17.88 13.13 -2.35
C PRO A 43 -18.19 14.58 -2.72
N GLU A 44 -17.56 15.51 -2.03
CA GLU A 44 -17.65 16.95 -2.28
C GLU A 44 -16.32 17.46 -2.86
N ARG A 45 -16.35 18.57 -3.58
CA ARG A 45 -15.17 19.11 -4.28
C ARG A 45 -13.93 19.28 -3.40
N ASN A 46 -14.12 19.60 -2.12
CA ASN A 46 -13.03 19.80 -1.17
C ASN A 46 -12.63 18.54 -0.41
N ASP A 47 -13.37 17.46 -0.58
CA ASP A 47 -13.00 16.16 0.00
C ASP A 47 -11.73 15.61 -0.61
N ILE A 48 -11.10 14.71 0.13
CA ILE A 48 -10.02 13.88 -0.37
C ILE A 48 -10.47 12.42 -0.27
N LEU A 49 -10.67 11.78 -1.41
CA LEU A 49 -10.87 10.33 -1.49
C LEU A 49 -9.50 9.66 -1.31
N PHE A 50 -9.28 9.01 -0.17
CA PHE A 50 -8.04 8.26 0.06
C PHE A 50 -8.29 6.77 -0.11
N VAL A 51 -7.40 6.11 -0.84
CA VAL A 51 -7.51 4.68 -1.20
C VAL A 51 -6.22 3.97 -0.85
N SER A 52 -6.32 2.80 -0.23
CA SER A 52 -5.16 1.99 0.14
C SER A 52 -4.40 1.49 -1.09
N GLU A 53 -3.07 1.46 -1.01
CA GLU A 53 -2.22 0.91 -2.07
C GLU A 53 -2.60 -0.53 -2.42
N LYS A 54 -3.00 -1.33 -1.41
CA LYS A 54 -3.36 -2.74 -1.59
C LYS A 54 -4.62 -2.92 -2.43
N ALA A 55 -5.60 -2.04 -2.29
CA ALA A 55 -6.81 -2.07 -3.13
C ALA A 55 -6.48 -1.71 -4.58
N VAL A 56 -5.65 -0.68 -4.78
CA VAL A 56 -5.16 -0.31 -6.11
C VAL A 56 -4.35 -1.44 -6.73
N GLY A 57 -3.40 -2.00 -5.98
CA GLY A 57 -2.61 -3.13 -6.43
C GLY A 57 -3.47 -4.35 -6.77
N ALA A 58 -4.49 -4.65 -5.97
CA ALA A 58 -5.40 -5.77 -6.19
C ALA A 58 -6.17 -5.62 -7.51
N SER A 59 -6.79 -4.47 -7.76
CA SER A 59 -7.51 -4.21 -9.02
C SER A 59 -6.62 -4.34 -10.25
N GLN A 60 -5.34 -3.95 -10.12
CA GLN A 60 -4.32 -4.08 -11.16
C GLN A 60 -3.74 -5.50 -11.29
N GLY A 61 -4.20 -6.47 -10.49
CA GLY A 61 -3.64 -7.82 -10.46
C GLY A 61 -2.20 -7.89 -9.90
N ARG A 62 -1.78 -6.91 -9.12
CA ARG A 62 -0.46 -6.80 -8.52
C ARG A 62 -0.35 -7.63 -7.23
N TYR A 63 -0.81 -8.86 -7.28
CA TYR A 63 -0.62 -9.87 -6.24
C TYR A 63 -0.48 -11.25 -6.87
N LEU A 64 0.20 -12.15 -6.18
CA LEU A 64 0.53 -13.49 -6.65
C LEU A 64 0.16 -14.51 -5.58
N LEU A 65 -0.71 -15.45 -5.93
CA LEU A 65 -1.20 -16.47 -5.01
C LEU A 65 -0.17 -17.60 -4.85
N LEU A 66 0.21 -17.87 -3.62
CA LEU A 66 1.22 -18.89 -3.31
C LEU A 66 0.72 -20.31 -3.63
N ASP A 67 -0.55 -20.57 -3.31
CA ASP A 67 -1.18 -21.89 -3.50
C ASP A 67 -1.36 -22.26 -4.99
N GLU A 68 -1.42 -21.26 -5.85
CA GLU A 68 -1.57 -21.45 -7.30
C GLU A 68 -0.23 -21.63 -8.04
N GLY A 69 0.88 -21.54 -7.31
CA GLY A 69 2.21 -21.70 -7.89
C GLY A 69 2.61 -20.61 -8.88
N GLU A 70 2.00 -19.42 -8.77
CA GLU A 70 2.30 -18.26 -9.63
C GLU A 70 3.74 -17.76 -9.45
N ILE A 71 4.37 -18.10 -8.31
CA ILE A 71 5.74 -17.77 -8.01
C ILE A 71 6.56 -19.06 -7.82
N ARG A 72 7.64 -19.17 -8.60
CA ARG A 72 8.67 -20.21 -8.42
C ARG A 72 10.00 -19.54 -8.13
N PRO A 73 10.44 -19.50 -6.87
CA PRO A 73 11.68 -18.83 -6.49
C PRO A 73 12.90 -19.49 -7.13
N GLY A 74 13.74 -18.69 -7.78
CA GLY A 74 15.03 -19.11 -8.28
C GLY A 74 16.05 -19.31 -7.16
N ARG A 75 17.19 -19.96 -7.48
CA ARG A 75 18.28 -20.22 -6.52
C ARG A 75 18.80 -18.94 -5.84
N LEU A 76 18.86 -17.83 -6.59
CA LEU A 76 19.28 -16.53 -6.06
C LEU A 76 18.30 -16.01 -5.03
N ALA A 77 16.99 -16.08 -5.28
CA ALA A 77 15.96 -15.65 -4.34
C ALA A 77 16.00 -16.46 -3.04
N VAL A 78 16.13 -17.79 -3.16
CA VAL A 78 16.29 -18.69 -2.01
C VAL A 78 17.52 -18.35 -1.18
N PHE A 79 18.65 -18.06 -1.84
CA PHE A 79 19.88 -17.68 -1.14
C PHE A 79 19.74 -16.34 -0.43
N LEU A 80 19.29 -15.29 -1.13
CA LEU A 80 19.24 -13.93 -0.59
C LEU A 80 18.20 -13.79 0.52
N SER A 81 17.04 -14.43 0.40
CA SER A 81 15.96 -14.34 1.41
C SER A 81 16.40 -14.80 2.82
N ARG A 82 17.33 -15.75 2.91
CA ARG A 82 17.88 -16.25 4.18
C ARG A 82 18.73 -15.23 4.93
N HIS A 83 19.26 -14.21 4.22
CA HIS A 83 20.16 -13.20 4.78
C HIS A 83 19.45 -11.86 5.07
N VAL A 84 18.19 -11.73 4.68
CA VAL A 84 17.38 -10.55 4.99
C VAL A 84 16.90 -10.62 6.44
N THR A 85 17.08 -9.54 7.18
CA THR A 85 16.57 -9.42 8.54
C THR A 85 15.06 -9.25 8.50
N ARG A 86 14.34 -10.17 9.14
CA ARG A 86 12.90 -10.05 9.36
C ARG A 86 12.64 -8.92 10.36
N THR A 87 11.59 -8.15 10.13
CA THR A 87 11.18 -7.08 11.03
C THR A 87 9.85 -7.43 11.69
N PRO A 88 9.51 -6.84 12.84
CA PRO A 88 8.18 -7.01 13.44
C PRO A 88 7.04 -6.54 12.53
N ALA A 89 7.34 -5.65 11.58
CA ALA A 89 6.36 -5.12 10.62
C ALA A 89 5.93 -6.11 9.54
N GLY A 90 6.53 -7.31 9.48
CA GLY A 90 6.15 -8.33 8.49
C GLY A 90 7.33 -9.16 7.98
N ILE A 91 7.01 -10.11 7.10
CA ILE A 91 7.99 -11.03 6.50
C ILE A 91 8.94 -10.27 5.57
N GLY A 92 8.45 -9.20 4.93
CA GLY A 92 9.20 -8.44 3.93
C GLY A 92 9.83 -9.36 2.89
N LEU A 93 11.10 -9.13 2.54
CA LEU A 93 11.84 -9.98 1.61
C LEU A 93 12.52 -11.20 2.27
N GLY A 94 12.10 -11.58 3.48
CA GLY A 94 12.64 -12.69 4.25
C GLY A 94 12.10 -14.07 3.86
N MET A 95 11.28 -14.18 2.78
CA MET A 95 10.88 -15.45 2.19
C MET A 95 11.28 -15.51 0.71
N PRO A 96 11.52 -16.71 0.16
CA PRO A 96 11.99 -16.86 -1.22
C PRO A 96 11.06 -16.23 -2.26
N GLU A 97 9.75 -16.32 -2.07
CA GLU A 97 8.72 -15.82 -2.99
C GLU A 97 8.72 -14.29 -3.05
N THR A 98 8.78 -13.60 -1.91
CA THR A 98 8.86 -12.14 -1.89
C THR A 98 10.18 -11.63 -2.46
N MET A 99 11.28 -12.35 -2.21
CA MET A 99 12.59 -12.04 -2.78
C MET A 99 12.61 -12.23 -4.29
N GLU A 100 11.95 -13.28 -4.80
CA GLU A 100 11.80 -13.51 -6.24
C GLU A 100 11.02 -12.36 -6.89
N CYS A 101 9.94 -11.89 -6.24
CA CYS A 101 9.21 -10.72 -6.69
C CYS A 101 10.10 -9.47 -6.74
N ALA A 102 10.93 -9.24 -5.72
CA ALA A 102 11.87 -8.12 -5.71
C ALA A 102 12.90 -8.21 -6.86
N ILE A 103 13.39 -9.40 -7.16
CA ILE A 103 14.30 -9.64 -8.30
C ILE A 103 13.59 -9.32 -9.62
N ARG A 104 12.33 -9.72 -9.80
CA ARG A 104 11.54 -9.45 -11.00
C ARG A 104 11.22 -7.96 -11.15
N GLU A 105 10.83 -7.29 -10.06
CA GLU A 105 10.42 -5.87 -10.06
C GLU A 105 11.58 -4.88 -10.15
N CYS A 106 12.72 -5.20 -9.53
CA CYS A 106 13.85 -4.27 -9.39
C CYS A 106 15.08 -4.66 -10.24
N GLY A 107 15.10 -5.89 -10.75
CA GLY A 107 16.24 -6.47 -11.45
C GLY A 107 17.26 -7.14 -10.52
N ALA A 108 17.80 -8.28 -10.97
CA ALA A 108 18.74 -9.10 -10.19
C ALA A 108 19.99 -8.33 -9.75
N LEU A 109 20.60 -7.54 -10.64
CA LEU A 109 21.82 -6.78 -10.34
C LEU A 109 21.60 -5.78 -9.23
N ARG A 110 20.46 -5.06 -9.23
CA ARG A 110 20.12 -4.09 -8.20
C ARG A 110 19.90 -4.78 -6.85
N ILE A 111 19.24 -5.92 -6.83
CA ILE A 111 19.00 -6.67 -5.58
C ILE A 111 20.29 -7.26 -5.03
N ILE A 112 21.20 -7.75 -5.87
CA ILE A 112 22.53 -8.22 -5.45
C ILE A 112 23.34 -7.05 -4.85
N LEU A 113 23.37 -5.90 -5.51
CA LEU A 113 24.03 -4.70 -4.98
C LEU A 113 23.42 -4.28 -3.64
N ALA A 114 22.08 -4.26 -3.53
CA ALA A 114 21.37 -3.96 -2.30
C ALA A 114 21.75 -4.94 -1.17
N ALA A 115 21.88 -6.23 -1.50
CA ALA A 115 22.30 -7.25 -0.54
C ALA A 115 23.74 -7.01 -0.04
N ALA A 116 24.66 -6.70 -0.95
CA ALA A 116 26.06 -6.40 -0.61
C ALA A 116 26.17 -5.15 0.29
N VAL A 117 25.50 -4.05 -0.10
CA VAL A 117 25.47 -2.82 0.68
C VAL A 117 24.78 -3.02 2.04
N GLY A 118 23.70 -3.79 2.07
CA GLY A 118 23.00 -4.14 3.30
C GLY A 118 23.84 -4.99 4.26
N ALA A 119 24.63 -5.92 3.73
CA ALA A 119 25.57 -6.74 4.52
C ALA A 119 26.69 -5.87 5.13
N LEU A 120 27.30 -5.00 4.33
CA LEU A 120 28.33 -4.07 4.79
C LEU A 120 27.75 -3.09 5.84
N GLY A 121 26.59 -2.53 5.59
CA GLY A 121 25.91 -1.66 6.55
C GLY A 121 25.66 -2.34 7.89
N LYS A 122 25.22 -3.61 7.87
CA LYS A 122 25.01 -4.42 9.07
C LYS A 122 26.29 -4.64 9.88
N LEU A 123 27.42 -4.87 9.21
CA LEU A 123 28.74 -4.97 9.86
C LEU A 123 29.14 -3.64 10.55
N LEU A 124 28.68 -2.52 10.01
CA LEU A 124 28.92 -1.17 10.56
C LEU A 124 27.81 -0.72 11.54
N GLY A 125 26.94 -1.63 12.00
CA GLY A 125 25.83 -1.33 12.91
C GLY A 125 24.65 -0.55 12.28
N ARG A 126 24.65 -0.36 10.95
CA ARG A 126 23.61 0.37 10.22
C ARG A 126 22.48 -0.59 9.81
N ARG A 127 21.24 -0.08 9.80
CA ARG A 127 20.05 -0.82 9.36
C ARG A 127 19.36 -0.10 8.21
N GLY A 128 18.65 -0.88 7.35
CA GLY A 128 17.84 -0.33 6.26
C GLY A 128 18.59 -0.02 4.95
N ASP A 129 19.92 -0.17 4.91
CA ASP A 129 20.73 0.12 3.72
C ASP A 129 20.33 -0.76 2.50
N PHE A 130 19.90 -2.00 2.74
CA PHE A 130 19.35 -2.87 1.70
C PHE A 130 18.18 -2.18 0.98
N TYR A 131 17.14 -1.76 1.71
CA TYR A 131 15.95 -1.15 1.12
C TYR A 131 16.21 0.23 0.51
N ARG A 132 17.23 0.95 1.00
CA ARG A 132 17.67 2.21 0.41
C ARG A 132 18.17 2.01 -1.03
N VAL A 133 18.93 0.95 -1.27
CA VAL A 133 19.46 0.61 -2.60
C VAL A 133 18.41 -0.13 -3.45
N ALA A 134 17.70 -1.09 -2.88
CA ALA A 134 16.65 -1.84 -3.57
C ALA A 134 15.52 -0.93 -4.09
N GLY A 135 15.17 0.11 -3.31
CA GLY A 135 14.23 1.15 -3.72
C GLY A 135 12.80 0.89 -3.26
N PRO A 136 11.87 1.83 -3.60
CA PRO A 136 10.51 1.81 -3.10
C PRO A 136 9.72 0.57 -3.54
N LYS A 137 9.87 0.11 -4.78
CA LYS A 137 9.19 -1.10 -5.26
C LYS A 137 9.50 -2.34 -4.40
N ALA A 138 10.77 -2.51 -4.00
CA ALA A 138 11.16 -3.61 -3.13
C ALA A 138 10.62 -3.47 -1.70
N ARG A 139 10.44 -2.24 -1.24
CA ARG A 139 9.89 -1.93 0.10
C ARG A 139 8.40 -2.23 0.19
N SER A 140 7.65 -2.00 -0.88
CA SER A 140 6.20 -2.25 -0.94
C SER A 140 5.83 -3.71 -1.27
N ILE A 141 6.80 -4.63 -1.29
CA ILE A 141 6.50 -6.05 -1.44
C ILE A 141 6.19 -6.64 -0.08
N ASP A 142 4.94 -7.07 0.10
CA ASP A 142 4.47 -7.74 1.30
C ASP A 142 4.24 -9.23 1.05
N GLY A 143 4.66 -10.03 2.03
CA GLY A 143 4.34 -11.46 2.08
C GLY A 143 2.94 -11.73 2.64
N PRO A 144 2.54 -13.01 2.65
CA PRO A 144 1.26 -13.43 3.24
C PRO A 144 1.20 -13.02 4.70
N THR A 145 0.13 -12.34 5.09
CA THR A 145 -0.07 -11.85 6.45
C THR A 145 -1.29 -12.53 7.05
N PRO A 146 -1.13 -13.37 8.09
CA PRO A 146 -2.25 -13.95 8.83
C PRO A 146 -3.18 -12.84 9.34
N GLY A 147 -4.50 -13.02 9.20
CA GLY A 147 -5.50 -12.02 9.60
C GLY A 147 -5.92 -11.06 8.49
N THR A 148 -5.22 -11.02 7.36
CA THR A 148 -5.70 -10.33 6.16
C THR A 148 -6.83 -11.13 5.51
N ILE A 149 -7.74 -10.41 4.83
CA ILE A 149 -8.88 -11.03 4.14
C ILE A 149 -8.41 -11.99 3.03
N PRO A 150 -8.98 -13.21 2.92
CA PRO A 150 -8.71 -14.08 1.77
C PRO A 150 -9.10 -13.41 0.44
N PRO A 151 -8.33 -13.64 -0.66
CA PRO A 151 -7.18 -14.54 -0.77
C PRO A 151 -5.83 -13.91 -0.39
N PHE A 152 -5.79 -12.64 0.02
CA PHE A 152 -4.56 -11.88 0.29
C PHE A 152 -3.75 -12.41 1.48
N ASN A 153 -4.38 -13.15 2.40
CA ASN A 153 -3.69 -13.85 3.49
C ASN A 153 -2.71 -14.94 3.00
N ARG A 154 -2.76 -15.31 1.71
CA ARG A 154 -1.90 -16.30 1.05
C ARG A 154 -1.24 -15.74 -0.21
N ALA A 155 -1.15 -14.44 -0.33
CA ALA A 155 -0.59 -13.77 -1.48
C ALA A 155 0.69 -13.00 -1.14
N VAL A 156 1.56 -12.85 -2.15
CA VAL A 156 2.56 -11.79 -2.18
C VAL A 156 1.94 -10.59 -2.87
N SER A 157 1.87 -9.46 -2.18
CA SER A 157 1.38 -8.20 -2.73
C SER A 157 2.54 -7.36 -3.26
N LEU A 158 2.30 -6.68 -4.37
CA LEU A 158 3.27 -5.80 -5.04
C LEU A 158 2.75 -4.36 -5.02
N ALA A 159 3.68 -3.40 -5.12
CA ALA A 159 3.32 -2.00 -5.27
C ALA A 159 2.38 -1.77 -6.45
N PRO A 160 1.40 -0.87 -6.35
CA PRO A 160 0.56 -0.48 -7.47
C PRO A 160 1.39 0.19 -8.57
N SER A 161 0.94 0.04 -9.81
CA SER A 161 1.52 0.74 -10.95
C SER A 161 0.90 2.13 -11.05
N ASN A 162 1.74 3.15 -11.32
CA ASN A 162 1.31 4.52 -11.58
C ASN A 162 0.26 5.07 -10.57
N PRO A 163 0.57 5.10 -9.26
CA PRO A 163 -0.40 5.53 -8.25
C PRO A 163 -0.87 6.99 -8.45
N ALA A 164 -0.03 7.88 -8.96
CA ALA A 164 -0.42 9.25 -9.26
C ALA A 164 -1.49 9.31 -10.38
N GLY A 165 -1.32 8.54 -11.46
CA GLY A 165 -2.32 8.47 -12.52
C GLY A 165 -3.62 7.77 -12.07
N VAL A 166 -3.55 6.87 -11.08
CA VAL A 166 -4.76 6.33 -10.46
C VAL A 166 -5.47 7.39 -9.62
N ALA A 167 -4.72 8.18 -8.83
CA ALA A 167 -5.30 9.30 -8.07
C ALA A 167 -5.99 10.33 -8.99
N GLU A 168 -5.37 10.66 -10.13
CA GLU A 168 -5.95 11.55 -11.14
C GLU A 168 -7.31 11.03 -11.65
N LYS A 169 -7.37 9.76 -12.11
CA LYS A 169 -8.61 9.15 -12.59
C LYS A 169 -9.71 9.13 -11.53
N LEU A 170 -9.36 8.79 -10.28
CA LEU A 170 -10.32 8.79 -9.18
C LEU A 170 -10.84 10.21 -8.89
N ALA A 171 -9.96 11.20 -8.92
CA ALA A 171 -10.35 12.59 -8.71
C ALA A 171 -11.30 13.09 -9.80
N GLU A 172 -11.03 12.76 -11.06
CA GLU A 172 -11.91 13.08 -12.18
C GLU A 172 -13.26 12.38 -12.07
N ARG A 173 -13.25 11.08 -11.76
CA ARG A 173 -14.48 10.26 -11.66
C ARG A 173 -15.40 10.71 -10.54
N PHE A 174 -14.84 11.10 -9.39
CA PHE A 174 -15.61 11.45 -8.19
C PHE A 174 -15.70 12.96 -7.94
N HIS A 175 -15.14 13.78 -8.82
CA HIS A 175 -15.15 15.26 -8.75
C HIS A 175 -14.64 15.82 -7.40
N CYS A 176 -13.63 15.16 -6.82
CA CYS A 176 -12.98 15.56 -5.58
C CYS A 176 -11.46 15.42 -5.72
N ARG A 177 -10.69 15.67 -4.67
CA ARG A 177 -9.27 15.36 -4.62
C ARG A 177 -9.09 13.87 -4.30
N ALA A 178 -7.93 13.30 -4.67
CA ALA A 178 -7.67 11.90 -4.37
C ALA A 178 -6.23 11.65 -3.91
N ALA A 179 -6.04 10.62 -3.07
CA ALA A 179 -4.74 10.18 -2.59
C ALA A 179 -4.67 8.65 -2.54
N ILE A 180 -3.56 8.08 -3.03
CA ILE A 180 -3.22 6.66 -2.84
C ILE A 180 -2.25 6.56 -1.67
N VAL A 181 -2.62 5.79 -0.66
CA VAL A 181 -1.95 5.77 0.63
C VAL A 181 -1.51 4.36 1.03
N ASP A 182 -0.33 4.26 1.62
CA ASP A 182 0.12 3.10 2.39
C ASP A 182 0.19 3.55 3.85
N ILE A 183 -0.85 3.27 4.62
CA ILE A 183 -0.95 3.62 6.04
C ILE A 183 -1.05 2.35 6.85
N ASN A 184 -0.26 2.26 7.89
CA ASN A 184 -0.27 1.17 8.86
C ASN A 184 -0.02 1.74 10.27
N ASP A 185 -0.11 0.88 11.29
CA ASP A 185 0.03 1.31 12.70
C ASP A 185 1.44 1.81 13.08
N LEU A 186 2.42 1.69 12.18
CA LEU A 186 3.81 2.12 12.39
C LEU A 186 4.16 3.40 11.63
N GLY A 187 3.26 3.89 10.78
CA GLY A 187 3.46 5.08 9.97
C GLY A 187 2.74 5.01 8.63
N GLY A 188 3.14 5.87 7.71
CA GLY A 188 2.50 5.95 6.41
C GLY A 188 3.38 6.51 5.32
N ASN A 189 2.92 6.33 4.08
CA ASN A 189 3.50 6.90 2.89
C ASN A 189 2.38 7.29 1.91
N ILE A 190 2.55 8.39 1.21
CA ILE A 190 1.65 8.83 0.14
C ILE A 190 2.31 8.45 -1.19
N LEU A 191 1.66 7.57 -1.93
CA LEU A 191 2.20 7.05 -3.19
C LEU A 191 1.83 7.91 -4.39
N GLY A 192 0.71 8.62 -4.31
CA GLY A 192 0.26 9.53 -5.36
C GLY A 192 -0.92 10.36 -4.91
N THR A 193 -1.02 11.58 -5.42
CA THR A 193 -2.10 12.51 -5.12
C THR A 193 -2.59 13.19 -6.38
N TRP A 194 -3.83 13.65 -6.34
CA TRP A 194 -4.37 14.60 -7.31
C TRP A 194 -5.24 15.66 -6.59
N PRO A 195 -4.90 16.96 -6.75
CA PRO A 195 -3.72 17.49 -7.46
C PRO A 195 -2.39 17.05 -6.83
N GLY A 196 -1.31 17.11 -7.63
CA GLY A 196 0.00 16.58 -7.24
C GLY A 196 0.76 17.40 -6.19
N ASP A 197 0.28 18.58 -5.86
CA ASP A 197 0.84 19.53 -4.88
C ASP A 197 0.21 19.41 -3.48
N MET A 198 -0.55 18.34 -3.22
CA MET A 198 -1.13 18.11 -1.90
C MET A 198 -0.05 17.86 -0.85
N ASP A 199 -0.27 18.39 0.36
CA ASP A 199 0.61 18.19 1.51
C ASP A 199 0.55 16.71 1.97
N GLY A 200 1.57 15.95 1.58
CA GLY A 200 1.69 14.53 1.93
C GLY A 200 1.95 14.30 3.41
N ASP A 201 2.73 15.16 4.07
CA ASP A 201 3.04 15.04 5.49
C ASP A 201 1.80 15.31 6.34
N GLY A 202 1.03 16.33 5.99
CA GLY A 202 -0.26 16.61 6.62
C GLY A 202 -1.26 15.46 6.43
N LEU A 203 -1.30 14.82 5.26
CA LEU A 203 -2.14 13.65 5.04
C LEU A 203 -1.72 12.45 5.89
N ILE A 204 -0.41 12.19 6.03
CA ILE A 204 0.11 11.14 6.90
C ILE A 204 -0.29 11.41 8.35
N GLU A 205 -0.18 12.65 8.82
CA GLU A 205 -0.59 13.02 10.17
C GLU A 205 -2.09 12.80 10.40
N ILE A 206 -2.95 13.21 9.45
CA ILE A 206 -4.41 13.01 9.50
C ILE A 206 -4.78 11.52 9.56
N LEU A 207 -3.99 10.64 8.92
CA LEU A 207 -4.27 9.22 8.79
C LEU A 207 -3.43 8.34 9.73
N SER A 208 -2.66 8.92 10.65
CA SER A 208 -1.63 8.25 11.44
C SER A 208 -2.12 7.12 12.34
N ASP A 209 -3.40 7.14 12.74
CA ASP A 209 -4.05 6.07 13.54
C ASP A 209 -4.74 5.00 12.67
N ASN A 210 -4.43 4.97 11.37
CA ASN A 210 -4.91 3.99 10.40
C ASN A 210 -6.44 3.79 10.40
N PRO A 211 -7.23 4.78 9.98
CA PRO A 211 -8.68 4.71 10.00
C PRO A 211 -9.27 3.62 9.07
N LEU A 212 -8.49 3.09 8.14
CA LEU A 212 -8.89 1.96 7.28
C LEU A 212 -8.81 0.61 8.00
N GLY A 213 -7.98 0.50 9.05
CA GLY A 213 -7.71 -0.76 9.72
C GLY A 213 -6.81 -1.70 8.92
N GLN A 214 -6.40 -2.82 9.54
CA GLN A 214 -5.49 -3.81 8.94
C GLN A 214 -6.05 -5.23 8.86
N GLY A 215 -7.30 -5.41 9.25
CA GLY A 215 -7.91 -6.75 9.32
C GLY A 215 -8.87 -7.03 8.17
N VAL A 216 -9.96 -7.70 8.51
CA VAL A 216 -11.01 -8.15 7.58
C VAL A 216 -12.14 -7.14 7.40
N GLN A 217 -11.91 -5.87 7.73
CA GLN A 217 -12.95 -4.83 7.75
C GLN A 217 -13.51 -4.52 6.35
N GLN A 218 -12.76 -4.81 5.30
CA GLN A 218 -13.11 -4.46 3.92
C GLN A 218 -13.36 -2.95 3.72
N THR A 219 -12.56 -2.12 4.39
CA THR A 219 -12.60 -0.66 4.28
C THR A 219 -11.35 -0.16 3.55
N PRO A 220 -11.22 -0.39 2.23
CA PRO A 220 -10.01 -0.05 1.49
C PRO A 220 -9.91 1.43 1.16
N ALA A 221 -10.93 2.22 1.44
CA ALA A 221 -11.01 3.63 1.10
C ALA A 221 -11.81 4.43 2.13
N GLY A 222 -11.66 5.74 2.06
CA GLY A 222 -12.44 6.68 2.86
C GLY A 222 -12.42 8.10 2.29
N ILE A 223 -13.25 8.95 2.88
CA ILE A 223 -13.31 10.37 2.59
C ILE A 223 -12.70 11.15 3.77
N LEU A 224 -11.82 12.09 3.46
CA LEU A 224 -11.39 13.14 4.37
C LEU A 224 -12.16 14.41 4.01
N ARG A 225 -13.01 14.88 4.91
CA ARG A 225 -13.80 16.10 4.73
C ARG A 225 -13.31 17.18 5.67
N PRO A 226 -12.88 18.34 5.16
CA PRO A 226 -12.54 19.47 6.01
C PRO A 226 -13.82 20.01 6.66
N THR A 227 -13.81 20.17 7.99
CA THR A 227 -14.93 20.73 8.77
C THR A 227 -14.46 21.98 9.46
N GLY A 228 -14.90 23.15 9.01
CA GLY A 228 -14.57 24.46 9.60
C GLY A 228 -13.95 25.43 8.62
#